data_aca31851a6b065dcc0894679f92c777a
#
_entry.id   aca31851a6b065dcc0894679f92c777a
#
_cell.length_a   1.000
_cell.length_b   1.000
_cell.length_c   1.000
_cell.angle_alpha   90.00
_cell.angle_beta   90.00
_cell.angle_gamma   90.00
#
_symmetry.space_group_name_H-M   'P 1'
#
loop_
_entity.id
_entity.type
_entity.pdbx_description
1 polymer ?
#
loop_
_entity_poly.entity_id
_entity_poly.type
_entity_poly.pdbx_seq_one_letter_code
_entity_poly.pdbx_strand_id
1 'polypeptide(L)'
;KFGVTSVRDTGGEFEFLDSIKKLSIKFPKSYPRIKIAGPLIDGKYNVYNGQNLPELSIQTKDATETSKATKELISKGVDFLKAYEMLSPSQYEEVLSIAKKNNLRVAGHVPLSMDIITASKLGLSSLEHVKNLEMWATHDRENLLKQRREILKNHNNLSGLRLRASVHNSQKDYSIRNLDSLKL
;
A
#
# COMPACT_ATOMS: atom_id res chain seq x y z
N LYS A 1 1.75 26.14 -14.01
CA LYS A 1 2.56 26.30 -15.23
C LYS A 1 2.44 25.10 -16.17
N PHE A 2 2.20 23.87 -15.65
CA PHE A 2 2.16 22.61 -16.43
C PHE A 2 0.77 22.02 -16.55
N GLY A 3 -0.29 22.77 -16.23
CA GLY A 3 -1.69 22.30 -16.32
C GLY A 3 -2.12 21.32 -15.22
N VAL A 4 -1.26 20.99 -14.25
CA VAL A 4 -1.61 20.14 -13.11
C VAL A 4 -2.41 20.94 -12.10
N THR A 5 -3.69 20.64 -11.95
CA THR A 5 -4.64 21.35 -11.08
C THR A 5 -4.94 20.61 -9.78
N SER A 6 -4.61 19.33 -9.71
CA SER A 6 -4.82 18.51 -8.50
C SER A 6 -3.75 17.42 -8.41
N VAL A 7 -3.30 17.14 -7.20
CA VAL A 7 -2.37 16.07 -6.88
C VAL A 7 -2.84 15.32 -5.66
N ARG A 8 -2.43 14.07 -5.52
CA ARG A 8 -2.52 13.32 -4.26
C ARG A 8 -1.13 12.83 -3.87
N ASP A 9 -0.77 13.03 -2.63
CA ASP A 9 0.41 12.43 -2.03
C ASP A 9 0.04 11.08 -1.42
N THR A 10 0.78 10.04 -1.77
CA THR A 10 0.49 8.66 -1.40
C THR A 10 1.49 8.07 -0.41
N GLY A 11 2.18 8.91 0.34
CA GLY A 11 3.11 8.46 1.37
C GLY A 11 4.16 9.49 1.73
N GLY A 12 3.99 10.17 2.84
CA GLY A 12 4.94 11.17 3.33
C GLY A 12 4.67 11.52 4.78
N GLU A 13 5.56 12.30 5.37
CA GLU A 13 5.40 12.80 6.72
C GLU A 13 4.15 13.69 6.82
N PHE A 14 3.29 13.40 7.80
CA PHE A 14 1.99 14.05 7.88
C PHE A 14 2.10 15.56 8.11
N GLU A 15 2.94 16.01 9.03
CA GLU A 15 3.08 17.42 9.41
C GLU A 15 3.56 18.27 8.24
N PHE A 16 4.51 17.76 7.45
CA PHE A 16 4.97 18.40 6.23
C PHE A 16 3.85 18.48 5.18
N LEU A 17 3.19 17.37 4.90
CA LEU A 17 2.12 17.30 3.90
C LEU A 17 0.93 18.17 4.26
N ASP A 18 0.54 18.23 5.53
CA ASP A 18 -0.53 19.08 6.03
C ASP A 18 -0.18 20.57 5.85
N SER A 19 1.08 20.94 6.11
CA SER A 19 1.56 22.30 5.89
C SER A 19 1.44 22.73 4.42
N ILE A 20 1.83 21.89 3.49
CA ILE A 20 1.71 22.14 2.04
C ILE A 20 0.24 22.16 1.60
N LYS A 21 -0.60 21.27 2.15
CA LYS A 21 -2.05 21.29 1.91
C LYS A 21 -2.68 22.60 2.36
N LYS A 22 -2.32 23.10 3.54
CA LYS A 22 -2.77 24.42 4.05
C LYS A 22 -2.34 25.57 3.15
N LEU A 23 -1.10 25.55 2.64
CA LEU A 23 -0.65 26.53 1.65
C LEU A 23 -1.45 26.47 0.35
N SER A 24 -1.77 25.27 -0.13
CA SER A 24 -2.60 25.05 -1.31
C SER A 24 -4.00 25.65 -1.16
N ILE A 25 -4.60 25.50 0.03
CA ILE A 25 -5.90 26.10 0.35
C ILE A 25 -5.81 27.63 0.42
N LYS A 26 -4.75 28.14 1.06
CA LYS A 26 -4.55 29.59 1.21
C LYS A 26 -4.26 30.30 -0.11
N PHE A 27 -3.56 29.65 -1.05
CA PHE A 27 -3.12 30.23 -2.32
C PHE A 27 -3.56 29.39 -3.52
N PRO A 28 -4.86 29.21 -3.78
CA PRO A 28 -5.40 28.27 -4.78
C PRO A 28 -5.04 28.61 -6.23
N LYS A 29 -4.62 29.84 -6.52
CA LYS A 29 -4.12 30.25 -7.85
C LYS A 29 -2.67 29.87 -8.10
N SER A 30 -1.92 29.58 -7.04
CA SER A 30 -0.46 29.29 -7.10
C SER A 30 -0.15 27.82 -6.93
N TYR A 31 -1.02 27.07 -6.27
CA TYR A 31 -0.84 25.65 -5.93
C TYR A 31 -1.96 24.79 -6.48
N PRO A 32 -1.68 23.54 -6.87
CA PRO A 32 -2.72 22.55 -7.16
C PRO A 32 -3.51 22.21 -5.89
N ARG A 33 -4.69 21.67 -6.03
CA ARG A 33 -5.41 21.03 -4.91
C ARG A 33 -4.65 19.80 -4.46
N ILE A 34 -4.42 19.65 -3.15
CA ILE A 34 -3.61 18.56 -2.60
C ILE A 34 -4.49 17.66 -1.71
N LYS A 35 -4.42 16.36 -1.97
CA LYS A 35 -4.96 15.30 -1.11
C LYS A 35 -3.82 14.51 -0.52
N ILE A 36 -3.88 14.21 0.77
CA ILE A 36 -2.79 13.57 1.51
C ILE A 36 -3.25 12.29 2.20
N ALA A 37 -2.40 11.26 2.16
CA ALA A 37 -2.58 10.04 2.93
C ALA A 37 -1.78 10.03 4.25
N GLY A 38 -0.75 10.87 4.35
CA GLY A 38 0.24 10.74 5.41
C GLY A 38 1.12 9.51 5.22
N PRO A 39 1.76 9.01 6.28
CA PRO A 39 2.63 7.84 6.21
C PRO A 39 1.91 6.59 5.70
N LEU A 40 2.66 5.72 5.02
CA LEU A 40 2.21 4.40 4.60
C LEU A 40 1.90 3.55 5.84
N ILE A 41 0.79 2.81 5.85
CA ILE A 41 0.54 1.79 6.87
C ILE A 41 1.14 0.48 6.36
N ASP A 42 2.13 -0.05 7.06
CA ASP A 42 2.83 -1.26 6.64
C ASP A 42 2.98 -2.25 7.81
N GLY A 43 3.34 -3.50 7.48
CA GLY A 43 3.46 -4.57 8.46
C GLY A 43 4.78 -4.57 9.23
N LYS A 44 5.00 -5.64 10.01
CA LYS A 44 6.16 -5.83 10.89
C LYS A 44 7.52 -5.63 10.19
N TYR A 45 7.59 -5.97 8.91
CA TYR A 45 8.82 -5.86 8.11
C TYR A 45 8.72 -4.73 7.09
N ASN A 46 8.28 -3.56 7.55
CA ASN A 46 7.97 -2.40 6.72
C ASN A 46 9.14 -2.02 5.79
N VAL A 47 8.79 -1.62 4.57
CA VAL A 47 9.76 -1.37 3.49
C VAL A 47 10.42 -0.01 3.65
N TYR A 48 9.65 1.03 3.95
CA TYR A 48 10.12 2.42 4.14
C TYR A 48 10.42 2.69 5.61
N ASN A 49 11.53 2.12 6.11
CA ASN A 49 11.87 2.03 7.52
C ASN A 49 13.10 2.86 7.94
N GLY A 50 13.58 3.77 7.09
CA GLY A 50 14.75 4.60 7.39
C GLY A 50 16.11 3.93 7.16
N GLN A 51 16.17 2.62 6.87
CA GLN A 51 17.45 1.92 6.68
C GLN A 51 17.98 2.01 5.25
N ASN A 52 17.19 1.54 4.28
CA ASN A 52 17.57 1.53 2.85
C ASN A 52 16.73 2.49 2.01
N LEU A 53 15.61 2.90 2.53
CA LEU A 53 14.68 3.89 1.97
C LEU A 53 14.30 4.87 3.09
N PRO A 54 13.83 6.09 2.74
CA PRO A 54 13.37 7.04 3.75
C PRO A 54 12.34 6.43 4.70
N GLU A 55 12.24 6.94 5.93
CA GLU A 55 11.21 6.53 6.89
C GLU A 55 9.90 7.20 6.54
N LEU A 56 9.06 6.52 5.76
CA LEU A 56 7.78 7.02 5.28
C LEU A 56 6.62 6.11 5.66
N SER A 57 6.84 5.08 6.47
CA SER A 57 5.79 4.16 6.87
C SER A 57 5.66 4.01 8.38
N ILE A 58 4.45 3.81 8.83
CA ILE A 58 4.14 3.37 10.19
C ILE A 58 4.26 1.84 10.18
N GLN A 59 5.22 1.31 10.95
CA GLN A 59 5.34 -0.11 11.21
C GLN A 59 4.25 -0.56 12.18
N THR A 60 3.55 -1.64 11.83
CA THR A 60 2.57 -2.27 12.72
C THR A 60 2.83 -3.78 12.82
N LYS A 61 2.80 -4.32 14.04
CA LYS A 61 3.14 -5.73 14.29
C LYS A 61 1.95 -6.66 14.13
N ASP A 62 0.75 -6.15 14.41
CA ASP A 62 -0.49 -6.91 14.42
C ASP A 62 -1.70 -6.02 14.07
N ALA A 63 -2.89 -6.62 14.02
CA ALA A 63 -4.13 -5.91 13.70
C ALA A 63 -4.48 -4.83 14.74
N THR A 64 -4.09 -5.00 16.01
CA THR A 64 -4.37 -4.02 17.07
C THR A 64 -3.54 -2.75 16.87
N GLU A 65 -2.23 -2.90 16.63
CA GLU A 65 -1.37 -1.74 16.30
C GLU A 65 -1.82 -1.08 14.99
N THR A 66 -2.22 -1.87 14.00
CA THR A 66 -2.75 -1.37 12.72
C THR A 66 -4.03 -0.56 12.92
N SER A 67 -4.96 -1.06 13.73
CA SER A 67 -6.18 -0.34 14.10
C SER A 67 -5.88 1.01 14.73
N LYS A 68 -4.95 1.04 15.69
CA LYS A 68 -4.52 2.27 16.37
C LYS A 68 -3.93 3.27 15.38
N ALA A 69 -2.94 2.86 14.59
CA ALA A 69 -2.28 3.71 13.58
C ALA A 69 -3.29 4.27 12.56
N THR A 70 -4.20 3.42 12.08
CA THR A 70 -5.25 3.82 11.13
C THR A 70 -6.17 4.90 11.70
N LYS A 71 -6.65 4.70 12.93
CA LYS A 71 -7.51 5.68 13.62
C LYS A 71 -6.79 6.99 13.90
N GLU A 72 -5.50 6.92 14.26
CA GLU A 72 -4.67 8.11 14.48
C GLU A 72 -4.53 8.94 13.20
N LEU A 73 -4.22 8.32 12.06
CA LEU A 73 -4.16 9.04 10.78
C LEU A 73 -5.51 9.69 10.43
N ILE A 74 -6.61 8.99 10.66
CA ILE A 74 -7.95 9.54 10.43
C ILE A 74 -8.19 10.76 11.33
N SER A 75 -7.84 10.68 12.61
CA SER A 75 -8.02 11.80 13.56
C SER A 75 -7.16 13.02 13.20
N LYS A 76 -6.01 12.81 12.56
CA LYS A 76 -5.16 13.89 12.02
C LYS A 76 -5.76 14.55 10.77
N GLY A 77 -6.77 13.98 10.13
CA GLY A 77 -7.46 14.57 8.97
C GLY A 77 -6.85 14.25 7.61
N VAL A 78 -6.31 13.04 7.45
CA VAL A 78 -5.92 12.54 6.12
C VAL A 78 -7.13 12.47 5.18
N ASP A 79 -6.91 12.67 3.89
CA ASP A 79 -7.98 12.60 2.88
C ASP A 79 -8.30 11.17 2.43
N PHE A 80 -7.36 10.25 2.59
CA PHE A 80 -7.46 8.82 2.30
C PHE A 80 -6.34 8.08 3.03
N LEU A 81 -6.36 6.76 3.01
CA LEU A 81 -5.32 5.93 3.64
C LEU A 81 -4.45 5.24 2.58
N LYS A 82 -3.20 4.96 2.91
CA LYS A 82 -2.27 4.22 2.06
C LYS A 82 -1.84 2.93 2.74
N ALA A 83 -2.33 1.79 2.25
CA ALA A 83 -1.90 0.45 2.67
C ALA A 83 -0.71 -0.04 1.86
N TYR A 84 0.20 -0.80 2.48
CA TYR A 84 1.42 -1.24 1.83
C TYR A 84 1.65 -2.77 1.88
N GLU A 85 2.77 -3.22 1.29
CA GLU A 85 2.96 -4.61 0.84
C GLU A 85 3.20 -5.62 1.97
N MET A 86 3.73 -5.20 3.13
CA MET A 86 4.11 -6.11 4.21
C MET A 86 3.01 -6.33 5.26
N LEU A 87 1.85 -5.74 5.06
CA LEU A 87 0.68 -6.03 5.90
C LEU A 87 0.30 -7.52 5.80
N SER A 88 -0.06 -8.12 6.92
CA SER A 88 -0.76 -9.42 6.91
C SER A 88 -2.20 -9.24 6.41
N PRO A 89 -2.87 -10.33 5.99
CA PRO A 89 -4.28 -10.25 5.59
C PRO A 89 -5.17 -9.61 6.66
N SER A 90 -5.02 -10.00 7.93
CA SER A 90 -5.82 -9.45 9.04
C SER A 90 -5.55 -7.96 9.29
N GLN A 91 -4.32 -7.49 9.15
CA GLN A 91 -3.98 -6.08 9.24
C GLN A 91 -4.61 -5.28 8.09
N TYR A 92 -4.55 -5.84 6.88
CA TYR A 92 -5.12 -5.22 5.69
C TYR A 92 -6.64 -5.09 5.78
N GLU A 93 -7.32 -6.14 6.21
CA GLU A 93 -8.76 -6.15 6.49
C GLU A 93 -9.14 -5.08 7.52
N GLU A 94 -8.33 -4.92 8.57
CA GLU A 94 -8.57 -3.91 9.61
C GLU A 94 -8.48 -2.49 9.05
N VAL A 95 -7.45 -2.17 8.22
CA VAL A 95 -7.34 -0.87 7.55
C VAL A 95 -8.58 -0.59 6.71
N LEU A 96 -9.00 -1.55 5.86
CA LEU A 96 -10.14 -1.39 4.96
C LEU A 96 -11.47 -1.26 5.72
N SER A 97 -11.65 -2.04 6.77
CA SER A 97 -12.85 -1.99 7.63
C SER A 97 -12.99 -0.62 8.32
N ILE A 98 -11.90 -0.12 8.92
CA ILE A 98 -11.90 1.19 9.58
C ILE A 98 -12.12 2.33 8.57
N ALA A 99 -11.44 2.27 7.42
CA ALA A 99 -11.62 3.25 6.35
C ALA A 99 -13.08 3.33 5.90
N LYS A 100 -13.70 2.17 5.66
CA LYS A 100 -15.12 2.07 5.25
C LYS A 100 -16.05 2.70 6.29
N LYS A 101 -15.84 2.43 7.58
CA LYS A 101 -16.64 3.01 8.69
C LYS A 101 -16.51 4.53 8.77
N ASN A 102 -15.41 5.09 8.28
CA ASN A 102 -15.14 6.53 8.29
C ASN A 102 -15.32 7.20 6.91
N ASN A 103 -15.92 6.51 5.93
CA ASN A 103 -16.12 7.00 4.56
C ASN A 103 -14.82 7.44 3.88
N LEU A 104 -13.69 6.83 4.22
CA LEU A 104 -12.40 7.07 3.59
C LEU A 104 -12.08 6.01 2.54
N ARG A 105 -11.40 6.41 1.50
CA ARG A 105 -10.85 5.50 0.50
C ARG A 105 -9.50 4.95 0.97
N VAL A 106 -9.17 3.73 0.53
CA VAL A 106 -7.84 3.16 0.68
C VAL A 106 -7.21 3.02 -0.69
N ALA A 107 -6.09 3.68 -0.88
CA ALA A 107 -5.20 3.45 -2.01
C ALA A 107 -4.04 2.56 -1.54
N GLY A 108 -3.38 1.87 -2.45
CA GLY A 108 -2.18 1.17 -2.03
C GLY A 108 -1.79 -0.01 -2.89
N HIS A 109 -0.98 -0.84 -2.28
CA HIS A 109 -0.55 -2.10 -2.82
C HIS A 109 -1.37 -3.24 -2.20
N VAL A 110 -1.53 -4.31 -2.93
CA VAL A 110 -2.02 -5.55 -2.35
C VAL A 110 -0.88 -6.16 -1.53
N PRO A 111 -1.13 -6.61 -0.29
CA PRO A 111 -0.11 -7.32 0.49
C PRO A 111 0.49 -8.49 -0.28
N LEU A 112 1.80 -8.70 -0.12
CA LEU A 112 2.52 -9.79 -0.81
C LEU A 112 1.95 -11.19 -0.51
N SER A 113 1.29 -11.34 0.63
CA SER A 113 0.64 -12.59 1.07
C SER A 113 -0.80 -12.77 0.61
N MET A 114 -1.37 -11.77 -0.10
CA MET A 114 -2.80 -11.72 -0.46
C MET A 114 -3.00 -11.66 -1.96
N ASP A 115 -4.16 -12.11 -2.44
CA ASP A 115 -4.57 -11.98 -3.83
C ASP A 115 -5.34 -10.67 -4.09
N ILE A 116 -5.24 -10.19 -5.34
CA ILE A 116 -5.84 -8.93 -5.76
C ILE A 116 -7.38 -8.96 -5.74
N ILE A 117 -7.98 -10.11 -6.02
CA ILE A 117 -9.43 -10.26 -6.06
C ILE A 117 -9.98 -10.11 -4.65
N THR A 118 -9.35 -10.76 -3.67
CA THR A 118 -9.69 -10.61 -2.25
C THR A 118 -9.51 -9.17 -1.79
N ALA A 119 -8.38 -8.52 -2.12
CA ALA A 119 -8.15 -7.12 -1.78
C ALA A 119 -9.23 -6.18 -2.37
N SER A 120 -9.62 -6.41 -3.62
CA SER A 120 -10.70 -5.66 -4.27
C SER A 120 -12.05 -5.86 -3.57
N LYS A 121 -12.41 -7.11 -3.27
CA LYS A 121 -13.66 -7.43 -2.56
C LYS A 121 -13.72 -6.83 -1.15
N LEU A 122 -12.59 -6.70 -0.48
CA LEU A 122 -12.47 -6.05 0.82
C LEU A 122 -12.62 -4.53 0.75
N GLY A 123 -12.55 -3.92 -0.45
CA GLY A 123 -12.80 -2.49 -0.63
C GLY A 123 -11.58 -1.64 -0.94
N LEU A 124 -10.48 -2.23 -1.45
CA LEU A 124 -9.39 -1.44 -2.01
C LEU A 124 -9.92 -0.53 -3.11
N SER A 125 -9.70 0.78 -2.99
CA SER A 125 -10.28 1.76 -3.89
C SER A 125 -9.38 2.11 -5.08
N SER A 126 -8.07 1.92 -4.94
CA SER A 126 -7.08 2.22 -5.97
C SER A 126 -5.84 1.36 -5.79
N LEU A 127 -5.49 0.59 -6.83
CA LEU A 127 -4.24 -0.17 -6.91
C LEU A 127 -3.16 0.72 -7.51
N GLU A 128 -2.11 0.97 -6.72
CA GLU A 128 -0.99 1.79 -7.15
C GLU A 128 0.02 0.98 -7.98
N HIS A 129 0.51 1.60 -9.07
CA HIS A 129 1.52 1.07 -9.98
C HIS A 129 1.13 -0.22 -10.72
N VAL A 130 -0.09 -0.70 -10.57
CA VAL A 130 -0.60 -1.94 -11.20
C VAL A 130 0.32 -3.16 -10.95
N LYS A 131 1.11 -3.09 -9.88
CA LYS A 131 2.07 -4.15 -9.54
C LYS A 131 1.38 -5.47 -9.27
N ASN A 132 2.01 -6.52 -9.73
CA ASN A 132 1.56 -7.89 -9.57
C ASN A 132 0.28 -8.27 -10.36
N LEU A 133 -0.27 -7.39 -11.18
CA LEU A 133 -1.44 -7.74 -11.99
C LEU A 133 -1.12 -8.90 -12.94
N GLU A 134 0.05 -8.88 -13.55
CA GLU A 134 0.53 -9.93 -14.45
C GLU A 134 0.54 -11.31 -13.77
N MET A 135 1.00 -11.37 -12.51
CA MET A 135 0.98 -12.60 -11.74
C MET A 135 -0.45 -13.15 -11.56
N TRP A 136 -1.43 -12.27 -11.39
CA TRP A 136 -2.83 -12.67 -11.21
C TRP A 136 -3.50 -13.07 -12.52
N ALA A 137 -2.93 -12.66 -13.65
CA ALA A 137 -3.36 -13.05 -14.99
C ALA A 137 -2.80 -14.39 -15.44
N THR A 138 -1.91 -15.04 -14.67
CA THR A 138 -1.35 -16.35 -15.02
C THR A 138 -2.18 -17.50 -14.48
N HIS A 139 -2.12 -18.67 -15.13
CA HIS A 139 -2.73 -19.90 -14.62
C HIS A 139 -2.08 -20.41 -13.34
N ASP A 140 -0.83 -20.01 -13.06
CA ASP A 140 -0.03 -20.49 -11.92
C ASP A 140 -0.13 -19.58 -10.69
N ARG A 141 -1.08 -18.65 -10.66
CA ARG A 141 -1.23 -17.64 -9.61
C ARG A 141 -1.29 -18.20 -8.19
N GLU A 142 -1.91 -19.35 -8.00
CA GLU A 142 -2.06 -19.95 -6.68
C GLU A 142 -0.73 -20.48 -6.15
N ASN A 143 0.07 -21.13 -7.02
CA ASN A 143 1.41 -21.58 -6.68
C ASN A 143 2.34 -20.40 -6.38
N LEU A 144 2.26 -19.35 -7.20
CA LEU A 144 3.03 -18.13 -6.97
C LEU A 144 2.68 -17.46 -5.64
N LEU A 145 1.40 -17.41 -5.27
CA LEU A 145 0.98 -16.90 -3.97
C LEU A 145 1.47 -17.78 -2.82
N LYS A 146 1.40 -19.10 -2.99
CA LYS A 146 1.94 -20.06 -2.00
C LYS A 146 3.44 -19.84 -1.79
N GLN A 147 4.22 -19.72 -2.85
CA GLN A 147 5.66 -19.41 -2.79
C GLN A 147 5.94 -18.11 -2.03
N ARG A 148 5.19 -17.05 -2.30
CA ARG A 148 5.31 -15.77 -1.57
C ARG A 148 5.09 -15.96 -0.07
N ARG A 149 4.04 -16.67 0.31
CA ARG A 149 3.71 -16.94 1.71
C ARG A 149 4.81 -17.73 2.40
N GLU A 150 5.40 -18.71 1.73
CA GLU A 150 6.52 -19.48 2.27
C GLU A 150 7.78 -18.61 2.48
N ILE A 151 8.12 -17.73 1.53
CA ILE A 151 9.25 -16.81 1.70
C ILE A 151 8.98 -15.83 2.85
N LEU A 152 7.78 -15.28 2.95
CA LEU A 152 7.40 -14.37 4.02
C LEU A 152 7.42 -15.04 5.40
N LYS A 153 7.11 -16.33 5.48
CA LYS A 153 7.17 -17.13 6.70
C LYS A 153 8.61 -17.49 7.07
N ASN A 154 9.44 -17.86 6.08
CA ASN A 154 10.80 -18.34 6.26
C ASN A 154 11.82 -17.30 5.75
N HIS A 155 11.67 -16.05 6.19
CA HIS A 155 12.41 -14.91 5.65
C HIS A 155 13.89 -14.81 6.01
N ASN A 156 14.47 -15.82 6.73
CA ASN A 156 15.91 -15.92 7.06
C ASN A 156 16.53 -14.61 7.59
N ASN A 157 15.85 -13.95 8.52
CA ASN A 157 16.22 -12.65 9.09
C ASN A 157 16.21 -11.47 8.08
N LEU A 158 15.69 -11.66 6.88
CA LEU A 158 15.45 -10.55 5.97
C LEU A 158 14.28 -9.69 6.46
N SER A 159 14.36 -8.39 6.23
CA SER A 159 13.29 -7.44 6.55
C SER A 159 13.24 -6.30 5.52
N GLY A 160 12.18 -5.50 5.57
CA GLY A 160 12.05 -4.32 4.75
C GLY A 160 12.25 -4.58 3.25
N LEU A 161 13.02 -3.70 2.63
CA LEU A 161 13.30 -3.75 1.19
C LEU A 161 13.93 -5.08 0.74
N ARG A 162 14.80 -5.68 1.57
CA ARG A 162 15.47 -6.94 1.22
C ARG A 162 14.49 -8.11 1.18
N LEU A 163 13.58 -8.20 2.13
CA LEU A 163 12.55 -9.24 2.14
C LEU A 163 11.59 -9.04 0.95
N ARG A 164 11.16 -7.81 0.71
CA ARG A 164 10.36 -7.45 -0.47
C ARG A 164 11.04 -7.88 -1.78
N ALA A 165 12.32 -7.54 -1.93
CA ALA A 165 13.09 -7.90 -3.11
C ALA A 165 13.23 -9.43 -3.27
N SER A 166 13.42 -10.17 -2.19
CA SER A 166 13.46 -11.65 -2.22
C SER A 166 12.16 -12.23 -2.76
N VAL A 167 11.01 -11.74 -2.30
CA VAL A 167 9.70 -12.19 -2.80
C VAL A 167 9.52 -11.87 -4.28
N HIS A 168 9.85 -10.66 -4.71
CA HIS A 168 9.71 -10.28 -6.13
C HIS A 168 10.69 -11.04 -7.04
N ASN A 169 11.92 -11.24 -6.59
CA ASN A 169 12.95 -11.94 -7.37
C ASN A 169 12.63 -13.43 -7.57
N SER A 170 11.95 -14.07 -6.61
CA SER A 170 11.53 -15.47 -6.73
C SER A 170 10.55 -15.71 -7.87
N GLN A 171 10.00 -14.66 -8.45
CA GLN A 171 8.93 -14.72 -9.44
C GLN A 171 9.29 -14.06 -10.79
N LYS A 172 10.58 -13.79 -11.03
CA LYS A 172 11.03 -13.17 -12.29
C LYS A 172 10.81 -14.03 -13.54
N ASP A 173 10.77 -15.35 -13.35
CA ASP A 173 10.78 -16.32 -14.47
C ASP A 173 9.41 -16.91 -14.80
N TYR A 174 8.32 -16.44 -14.15
CA TYR A 174 7.01 -16.87 -14.61
C TYR A 174 6.74 -16.26 -15.98
N SER A 175 6.60 -17.14 -16.96
CA SER A 175 6.37 -16.70 -18.33
C SER A 175 4.96 -16.14 -18.45
N ILE A 176 4.85 -14.91 -18.97
CA ILE A 176 3.61 -14.23 -19.36
C ILE A 176 2.87 -14.99 -20.50
N ARG A 177 3.21 -16.26 -20.74
CA ARG A 177 2.75 -17.03 -21.89
C ARG A 177 1.25 -17.33 -21.95
N ASN A 178 0.47 -16.91 -20.95
CA ASN A 178 -0.96 -17.16 -20.91
C ASN A 178 -1.76 -15.91 -20.53
N LEU A 179 -1.64 -14.87 -21.35
CA LEU A 179 -2.50 -13.67 -21.25
C LEU A 179 -3.97 -13.92 -21.62
N ASP A 180 -4.34 -15.13 -22.05
CA ASP A 180 -5.73 -15.49 -22.37
C ASP A 180 -6.69 -15.40 -21.18
N SER A 181 -6.18 -15.33 -19.96
CA SER A 181 -6.97 -15.11 -18.75
C SER A 181 -7.27 -13.64 -18.43
N LEU A 182 -6.74 -12.68 -19.19
CA LEU A 182 -7.13 -11.27 -19.12
C LEU A 182 -8.47 -10.95 -19.79
N LYS A 183 -9.21 -11.94 -20.25
CA LYS A 183 -10.62 -11.79 -20.58
C LYS A 183 -11.40 -11.69 -19.25
N LEU A 184 -11.32 -10.51 -18.64
CA LEU A 184 -12.23 -10.05 -17.60
C LEU A 184 -13.51 -9.53 -18.24
#